data_a2d9462ab6a7f3e08db704d2878d0d37
#
_entry.id   a2d9462ab6a7f3e08db704d2878d0d37
#
_cell.length_a   1.000
_cell.length_b   1.000
_cell.length_c   1.000
_cell.angle_alpha   90.00
_cell.angle_beta   90.00
_cell.angle_gamma   90.00
#
_symmetry.space_group_name_H-M   'P 1'
#
loop_
_entity.id
_entity.type
_entity.pdbx_description
1 polymer ?
#
loop_
_entity_poly.entity_id
_entity_poly.type
_entity_poly.pdbx_seq_one_letter_code
_entity_poly.pdbx_strand_id
1 'polypeptide(L)'
;MVTLPPLILVGSSGQAHAVLAVLQRLAAYRLIGLIDSYVPQGSHCHGYPILGGVADLAAICDSHGVGHVLVAIGDNYQRDVMMAKVSQACPGVNFPVLIDPSAVIAHGVSIGAGSIIMPLAHVGPGSIIGMGCLLNTRCSIDHDGQMGAFASLAPGATTGGNVSIGARSAIGLAAAIQHRVSIGSDTVIGMGSLVLSDWPDGVVVYGAPARLIRTRLVDESYL
;
A
#
# COMPACT_ATOMS: atom_id res chain seq x y z
N MET A 1 9.68 26.09 -17.57
CA MET A 1 9.47 24.64 -17.36
C MET A 1 9.01 24.45 -15.93
N VAL A 2 7.90 23.78 -15.72
CA VAL A 2 7.45 23.42 -14.36
C VAL A 2 8.39 22.33 -13.86
N THR A 3 9.14 22.60 -12.79
CA THR A 3 9.99 21.60 -12.15
C THR A 3 9.11 20.65 -11.33
N LEU A 4 9.15 19.36 -11.64
CA LEU A 4 8.43 18.36 -10.86
C LEU A 4 8.94 18.30 -9.41
N PRO A 5 8.05 18.18 -8.42
CA PRO A 5 8.44 18.09 -7.02
C PRO A 5 9.33 16.85 -6.79
N PRO A 6 10.42 17.00 -6.02
CA PRO A 6 11.31 15.89 -5.73
C PRO A 6 10.64 14.90 -4.77
N LEU A 7 10.88 13.60 -5.02
CA LEU A 7 10.34 12.48 -4.25
C LEU A 7 11.44 11.47 -3.96
N ILE A 8 11.44 10.91 -2.77
CA ILE A 8 12.23 9.74 -2.37
C ILE A 8 11.30 8.54 -2.20
N LEU A 9 11.73 7.36 -2.68
CA LEU A 9 11.05 6.10 -2.46
C LEU A 9 11.78 5.30 -1.36
N VAL A 10 11.06 4.81 -0.35
CA VAL A 10 11.60 3.95 0.71
C VAL A 10 11.26 2.51 0.41
N GLY A 11 12.29 1.67 0.29
CA GLY A 11 12.26 0.29 -0.14
C GLY A 11 12.84 0.11 -1.55
N SER A 12 13.44 -1.05 -1.81
CA SER A 12 14.08 -1.40 -3.08
C SER A 12 13.67 -2.78 -3.62
N SER A 13 12.72 -3.45 -2.97
CA SER A 13 12.22 -4.79 -3.32
C SER A 13 11.27 -4.79 -4.53
N GLY A 14 10.66 -5.93 -4.81
CA GLY A 14 9.69 -6.08 -5.92
C GLY A 14 8.51 -5.10 -5.86
N GLN A 15 8.04 -4.72 -4.67
CA GLN A 15 6.99 -3.69 -4.54
C GLN A 15 7.49 -2.32 -5.01
N ALA A 16 8.73 -1.96 -4.67
CA ALA A 16 9.33 -0.73 -5.15
C ALA A 16 9.46 -0.72 -6.68
N HIS A 17 9.85 -1.85 -7.29
CA HIS A 17 9.91 -1.97 -8.75
C HIS A 17 8.55 -1.70 -9.42
N ALA A 18 7.47 -2.27 -8.87
CA ALA A 18 6.13 -2.02 -9.39
C ALA A 18 5.68 -0.55 -9.22
N VAL A 19 5.99 0.06 -8.08
CA VAL A 19 5.70 1.48 -7.79
C VAL A 19 6.48 2.41 -8.73
N LEU A 20 7.73 2.09 -9.04
CA LEU A 20 8.55 2.86 -10.00
C LEU A 20 7.90 2.93 -11.37
N ALA A 21 7.30 1.83 -11.85
CA ALA A 21 6.58 1.83 -13.13
C ALA A 21 5.36 2.78 -13.10
N VAL A 22 4.66 2.89 -11.97
CA VAL A 22 3.56 3.85 -11.81
C VAL A 22 4.08 5.30 -11.78
N LEU A 23 5.17 5.56 -11.04
CA LEU A 23 5.79 6.89 -10.98
C LEU A 23 6.24 7.38 -12.36
N GLN A 24 6.82 6.49 -13.19
CA GLN A 24 7.23 6.80 -14.56
C GLN A 24 6.03 7.14 -15.45
N ARG A 25 4.92 6.42 -15.32
CA ARG A 25 3.69 6.68 -16.10
C ARG A 25 2.97 7.94 -15.66
N LEU A 26 2.91 8.19 -14.35
CA LEU A 26 2.25 9.36 -13.79
C LEU A 26 3.00 10.65 -14.11
N ALA A 27 4.34 10.60 -14.16
CA ALA A 27 5.24 11.72 -14.45
C ALA A 27 4.93 13.00 -13.64
N ALA A 28 4.44 12.85 -12.41
CA ALA A 28 4.09 13.96 -11.52
C ALA A 28 5.20 14.30 -10.51
N TYR A 29 6.21 13.45 -10.37
CA TYR A 29 7.32 13.60 -9.43
C TYR A 29 8.66 13.37 -10.12
N ARG A 30 9.69 14.04 -9.63
CA ARG A 30 11.09 13.77 -9.96
C ARG A 30 11.67 12.87 -8.89
N LEU A 31 11.81 11.57 -9.17
CA LEU A 31 12.42 10.63 -8.24
C LEU A 31 13.91 10.93 -8.10
N ILE A 32 14.37 11.16 -6.87
CA ILE A 32 15.77 11.45 -6.53
C ILE A 32 16.56 10.15 -6.37
N GLY A 33 15.97 9.14 -5.70
CA GLY A 33 16.58 7.85 -5.45
C GLY A 33 15.79 7.05 -4.43
N LEU A 34 16.41 5.97 -3.98
CA LEU A 34 15.81 5.01 -3.05
C LEU A 34 16.49 5.09 -1.69
N ILE A 35 15.73 4.82 -0.63
CA ILE A 35 16.24 4.59 0.72
C ILE A 35 16.02 3.12 1.05
N ASP A 36 17.10 2.45 1.44
CA ASP A 36 17.06 1.06 1.90
C ASP A 36 18.19 0.80 2.89
N SER A 37 17.84 0.27 4.07
CA SER A 37 18.83 0.03 5.14
C SER A 37 19.61 -1.28 4.98
N TYR A 38 19.23 -2.13 4.04
CA TYR A 38 19.83 -3.45 3.79
C TYR A 38 20.66 -3.49 2.52
N VAL A 39 20.54 -2.48 1.67
CA VAL A 39 21.29 -2.38 0.41
C VAL A 39 22.37 -1.30 0.55
N PRO A 40 23.64 -1.56 0.15
CA PRO A 40 24.73 -0.60 0.31
C PRO A 40 24.46 0.73 -0.38
N GLN A 41 24.75 1.83 0.31
CA GLN A 41 24.69 3.17 -0.25
C GLN A 41 25.59 3.29 -1.48
N GLY A 42 25.12 4.02 -2.50
CA GLY A 42 25.83 4.21 -3.78
C GLY A 42 25.59 3.08 -4.79
N SER A 43 25.01 1.93 -4.38
CA SER A 43 24.53 0.92 -5.33
C SER A 43 23.30 1.40 -6.09
N HIS A 44 22.91 0.67 -7.12
CA HIS A 44 21.71 0.98 -7.91
C HIS A 44 20.73 -0.17 -7.87
N CYS A 45 19.45 0.15 -7.64
CA CYS A 45 18.32 -0.78 -7.75
C CYS A 45 17.33 -0.23 -8.77
N HIS A 46 16.92 -1.06 -9.72
CA HIS A 46 15.95 -0.68 -10.76
C HIS A 46 16.32 0.60 -11.54
N GLY A 47 17.63 0.86 -11.70
CA GLY A 47 18.14 2.05 -12.39
C GLY A 47 18.27 3.31 -11.54
N TYR A 48 17.91 3.26 -10.25
CA TYR A 48 17.99 4.40 -9.33
C TYR A 48 19.03 4.16 -8.23
N PRO A 49 19.73 5.23 -7.76
CA PRO A 49 20.73 5.12 -6.71
C PRO A 49 20.09 4.83 -5.35
N ILE A 50 20.75 4.00 -4.54
CA ILE A 50 20.48 3.89 -3.11
C ILE A 50 21.22 5.06 -2.43
N LEU A 51 20.45 5.96 -1.84
CA LEU A 51 20.96 7.20 -1.24
C LEU A 51 21.46 7.00 0.20
N GLY A 52 20.99 5.96 0.88
CA GLY A 52 21.32 5.63 2.26
C GLY A 52 20.21 4.85 2.95
N GLY A 53 20.29 4.74 4.27
CA GLY A 53 19.26 4.15 5.12
C GLY A 53 18.25 5.19 5.66
N VAL A 54 17.28 4.73 6.43
CA VAL A 54 16.27 5.62 7.07
C VAL A 54 16.94 6.60 8.05
N ALA A 55 18.05 6.21 8.68
CA ALA A 55 18.80 7.10 9.58
C ALA A 55 19.37 8.33 8.86
N ASP A 56 19.66 8.22 7.57
CA ASP A 56 20.24 9.29 6.76
C ASP A 56 19.17 10.17 6.10
N LEU A 57 17.89 9.77 6.21
CA LEU A 57 16.80 10.34 5.41
C LEU A 57 16.64 11.85 5.62
N ALA A 58 16.77 12.36 6.84
CA ALA A 58 16.64 13.79 7.12
C ALA A 58 17.68 14.62 6.35
N ALA A 59 18.96 14.24 6.46
CA ALA A 59 20.05 14.90 5.77
C ALA A 59 19.90 14.81 4.23
N ILE A 60 19.40 13.67 3.73
CA ILE A 60 19.14 13.47 2.29
C ILE A 60 18.00 14.37 1.83
N CYS A 61 16.90 14.44 2.58
CA CYS A 61 15.77 15.32 2.27
C CYS A 61 16.21 16.78 2.21
N ASP A 62 16.99 17.26 3.20
CA ASP A 62 17.49 18.63 3.27
C ASP A 62 18.41 18.95 2.08
N SER A 63 19.37 18.07 1.78
CA SER A 63 20.37 18.30 0.72
C SER A 63 19.76 18.33 -0.69
N HIS A 64 18.65 17.64 -0.91
CA HIS A 64 17.98 17.55 -2.21
C HIS A 64 16.66 18.36 -2.28
N GLY A 65 16.27 19.04 -1.21
CA GLY A 65 15.01 19.80 -1.11
C GLY A 65 13.78 18.90 -1.25
N VAL A 66 13.82 17.69 -0.68
CA VAL A 66 12.75 16.71 -0.81
C VAL A 66 11.69 16.92 0.27
N GLY A 67 10.47 17.22 -0.15
CA GLY A 67 9.31 17.31 0.74
C GLY A 67 8.33 16.12 0.63
N HIS A 68 8.61 15.13 -0.24
CA HIS A 68 7.71 14.01 -0.50
C HIS A 68 8.44 12.68 -0.37
N VAL A 69 7.91 11.78 0.44
CA VAL A 69 8.43 10.41 0.61
C VAL A 69 7.29 9.41 0.42
N LEU A 70 7.55 8.36 -0.35
CA LEU A 70 6.60 7.27 -0.53
C LEU A 70 7.23 5.96 -0.03
N VAL A 71 6.47 5.18 0.75
CA VAL A 71 6.94 3.90 1.29
C VAL A 71 6.42 2.75 0.41
N ALA A 72 7.33 2.06 -0.27
CA ALA A 72 7.04 0.99 -1.23
C ALA A 72 7.37 -0.40 -0.64
N ILE A 73 6.72 -0.74 0.46
CA ILE A 73 6.87 -2.03 1.17
C ILE A 73 5.55 -2.79 1.04
N GLY A 74 5.61 -4.06 0.58
CA GLY A 74 4.44 -4.90 0.36
C GLY A 74 3.77 -5.35 1.65
N ASP A 75 4.55 -5.80 2.63
CA ASP A 75 4.03 -6.24 3.93
C ASP A 75 3.36 -5.08 4.69
N ASN A 76 2.14 -5.30 5.15
CA ASN A 76 1.30 -4.26 5.74
C ASN A 76 1.85 -3.73 7.08
N TYR A 77 2.31 -4.63 7.94
CA TYR A 77 2.90 -4.25 9.23
C TYR A 77 4.24 -3.51 9.04
N GLN A 78 5.10 -4.02 8.17
CA GLN A 78 6.38 -3.38 7.88
C GLN A 78 6.19 -2.01 7.21
N ARG A 79 5.16 -1.83 6.39
CA ARG A 79 4.82 -0.54 5.78
C ARG A 79 4.35 0.46 6.83
N ASP A 80 3.51 0.04 7.80
CA ASP A 80 3.07 0.85 8.93
C ASP A 80 4.27 1.32 9.78
N VAL A 81 5.10 0.37 10.24
CA VAL A 81 6.32 0.66 11.02
C VAL A 81 7.26 1.60 10.26
N MET A 82 7.43 1.39 8.96
CA MET A 82 8.33 2.21 8.15
C MET A 82 7.80 3.62 7.96
N MET A 83 6.51 3.82 7.70
CA MET A 83 5.93 5.16 7.62
C MET A 83 6.08 5.93 8.94
N ALA A 84 5.90 5.26 10.09
CA ALA A 84 6.15 5.86 11.39
C ALA A 84 7.63 6.28 11.57
N LYS A 85 8.59 5.43 11.19
CA LYS A 85 10.02 5.75 11.23
C LYS A 85 10.37 6.94 10.34
N VAL A 86 9.81 6.99 9.13
CA VAL A 86 10.02 8.12 8.21
C VAL A 86 9.46 9.41 8.80
N SER A 87 8.26 9.39 9.39
CA SER A 87 7.67 10.55 10.06
C SER A 87 8.51 11.06 11.23
N GLN A 88 9.14 10.16 11.97
CA GLN A 88 10.05 10.52 13.08
C GLN A 88 11.37 11.09 12.57
N ALA A 89 11.95 10.50 11.53
CA ALA A 89 13.22 10.95 10.95
C ALA A 89 13.09 12.29 10.21
N CYS A 90 11.97 12.52 9.54
CA CYS A 90 11.69 13.72 8.75
C CYS A 90 10.33 14.33 9.14
N PRO A 91 10.24 15.04 10.27
CA PRO A 91 8.99 15.72 10.65
C PRO A 91 8.55 16.71 9.58
N GLY A 92 7.29 16.65 9.16
CA GLY A 92 6.74 17.54 8.14
C GLY A 92 6.87 17.04 6.69
N VAL A 93 7.50 15.88 6.45
CA VAL A 93 7.47 15.26 5.12
C VAL A 93 6.03 14.85 4.74
N ASN A 94 5.68 15.01 3.47
CA ASN A 94 4.39 14.60 2.94
C ASN A 94 4.48 13.17 2.39
N PHE A 95 3.46 12.36 2.65
CA PHE A 95 3.26 11.06 2.03
C PHE A 95 2.21 11.21 0.92
N PRO A 96 2.63 11.37 -0.35
CA PRO A 96 1.67 11.54 -1.42
C PRO A 96 0.84 10.27 -1.65
N VAL A 97 -0.39 10.45 -2.10
CA VAL A 97 -1.18 9.36 -2.66
C VAL A 97 -0.68 9.11 -4.09
N LEU A 98 -0.29 7.89 -4.39
CA LEU A 98 0.12 7.51 -5.74
C LEU A 98 -1.04 6.77 -6.42
N ILE A 99 -1.53 7.31 -7.54
CA ILE A 99 -2.63 6.71 -8.32
C ILE A 99 -2.15 6.49 -9.75
N ASP A 100 -2.15 5.23 -10.21
CA ASP A 100 -1.85 4.93 -11.61
C ASP A 100 -2.89 5.59 -12.53
N PRO A 101 -2.47 6.18 -13.66
CA PRO A 101 -3.39 6.83 -14.60
C PRO A 101 -4.50 5.95 -15.16
N SER A 102 -4.34 4.61 -15.12
CA SER A 102 -5.36 3.65 -15.56
C SER A 102 -6.30 3.20 -14.43
N ALA A 103 -6.07 3.61 -13.18
CA ALA A 103 -6.98 3.31 -12.09
C ALA A 103 -8.28 4.12 -12.23
N VAL A 104 -9.38 3.51 -11.85
CA VAL A 104 -10.71 4.15 -11.87
C VAL A 104 -11.11 4.49 -10.44
N ILE A 105 -11.13 5.77 -10.12
CA ILE A 105 -11.55 6.29 -8.82
C ILE A 105 -12.90 7.00 -9.01
N ALA A 106 -13.93 6.49 -8.35
CA ALA A 106 -15.27 7.08 -8.44
C ALA A 106 -15.35 8.41 -7.69
N HIS A 107 -16.40 9.18 -7.98
CA HIS A 107 -16.65 10.44 -7.28
C HIS A 107 -16.95 10.20 -5.79
N GLY A 108 -16.48 11.09 -4.92
CA GLY A 108 -16.75 11.03 -3.47
C GLY A 108 -15.87 10.02 -2.71
N VAL A 109 -14.87 9.42 -3.36
CA VAL A 109 -13.88 8.56 -2.70
C VAL A 109 -12.89 9.40 -1.89
N SER A 110 -12.58 8.95 -0.66
CA SER A 110 -11.51 9.49 0.17
C SER A 110 -10.34 8.51 0.21
N ILE A 111 -9.11 8.99 -0.02
CA ILE A 111 -7.90 8.16 0.00
C ILE A 111 -6.88 8.79 0.93
N GLY A 112 -6.47 8.03 1.95
CA GLY A 112 -5.50 8.47 2.95
C GLY A 112 -4.07 8.57 2.42
N ALA A 113 -3.28 9.42 3.07
CA ALA A 113 -1.89 9.71 2.71
C ALA A 113 -1.03 8.44 2.61
N GLY A 114 -0.08 8.43 1.66
CA GLY A 114 0.84 7.31 1.45
C GLY A 114 0.21 6.07 0.82
N SER A 115 -1.08 6.11 0.45
CA SER A 115 -1.74 4.99 -0.24
C SER A 115 -1.29 4.91 -1.70
N ILE A 116 -1.23 3.68 -2.20
CA ILE A 116 -0.77 3.35 -3.55
C ILE A 116 -1.87 2.60 -4.27
N ILE A 117 -2.33 3.16 -5.39
CA ILE A 117 -3.36 2.58 -6.25
C ILE A 117 -2.70 2.17 -7.57
N MET A 118 -2.60 0.87 -7.80
CA MET A 118 -1.89 0.27 -8.92
C MET A 118 -2.74 0.24 -10.20
N PRO A 119 -2.14 -0.13 -11.34
CA PRO A 119 -2.82 -0.15 -12.63
C PRO A 119 -4.14 -0.93 -12.61
N LEU A 120 -5.18 -0.34 -13.25
CA LEU A 120 -6.50 -0.94 -13.44
C LEU A 120 -7.23 -1.27 -12.12
N ALA A 121 -6.80 -0.75 -10.99
CA ALA A 121 -7.55 -0.87 -9.74
C ALA A 121 -8.82 0.01 -9.82
N HIS A 122 -9.90 -0.45 -9.20
CA HIS A 122 -11.16 0.27 -9.14
C HIS A 122 -11.52 0.58 -7.68
N VAL A 123 -11.95 1.82 -7.42
CA VAL A 123 -12.49 2.25 -6.12
C VAL A 123 -13.87 2.86 -6.35
N GLY A 124 -14.88 2.16 -5.89
CA GLY A 124 -16.30 2.49 -6.06
C GLY A 124 -16.75 3.71 -5.24
N PRO A 125 -17.90 4.32 -5.60
CA PRO A 125 -18.38 5.55 -4.99
C PRO A 125 -18.63 5.40 -3.49
N GLY A 126 -18.40 6.47 -2.72
CA GLY A 126 -18.62 6.49 -1.27
C GLY A 126 -17.57 5.70 -0.47
N SER A 127 -16.58 5.10 -1.11
CA SER A 127 -15.56 4.32 -0.41
C SER A 127 -14.53 5.20 0.31
N ILE A 128 -14.05 4.69 1.45
CA ILE A 128 -13.04 5.34 2.28
C ILE A 128 -11.82 4.44 2.40
N ILE A 129 -10.69 4.90 1.87
CA ILE A 129 -9.41 4.19 1.92
C ILE A 129 -8.53 4.88 2.96
N GLY A 130 -8.12 4.15 3.97
CA GLY A 130 -7.23 4.62 5.03
C GLY A 130 -5.83 4.98 4.53
N MET A 131 -5.00 5.54 5.41
CA MET A 131 -3.61 5.86 5.08
C MET A 131 -2.77 4.61 4.80
N GLY A 132 -1.77 4.74 3.94
CA GLY A 132 -0.80 3.69 3.66
C GLY A 132 -1.39 2.42 3.04
N CYS A 133 -2.61 2.44 2.51
CA CYS A 133 -3.23 1.29 1.85
C CYS A 133 -2.55 0.96 0.52
N LEU A 134 -2.58 -0.33 0.17
CA LEU A 134 -2.05 -0.83 -1.10
C LEU A 134 -3.16 -1.54 -1.88
N LEU A 135 -3.62 -0.92 -2.96
CA LEU A 135 -4.60 -1.49 -3.88
C LEU A 135 -3.84 -1.94 -5.13
N ASN A 136 -3.59 -3.25 -5.23
CA ASN A 136 -2.77 -3.82 -6.31
C ASN A 136 -3.52 -3.93 -7.64
N THR A 137 -2.76 -4.28 -8.67
CA THR A 137 -3.21 -4.34 -10.06
C THR A 137 -4.54 -5.11 -10.22
N ARG A 138 -5.52 -4.47 -10.87
CA ARG A 138 -6.84 -5.04 -11.16
C ARG A 138 -7.65 -5.48 -9.93
N CYS A 139 -7.33 -4.99 -8.73
CA CYS A 139 -8.22 -5.19 -7.60
C CYS A 139 -9.42 -4.24 -7.68
N SER A 140 -10.51 -4.57 -6.98
CA SER A 140 -11.64 -3.66 -6.86
C SER A 140 -12.22 -3.66 -5.45
N ILE A 141 -12.51 -2.48 -4.96
CA ILE A 141 -13.42 -2.25 -3.84
C ILE A 141 -14.67 -1.57 -4.40
N ASP A 142 -15.83 -2.15 -4.14
CA ASP A 142 -17.10 -1.66 -4.67
C ASP A 142 -17.63 -0.50 -3.80
N HIS A 143 -18.86 -0.01 -4.09
CA HIS A 143 -19.45 1.16 -3.44
C HIS A 143 -19.51 1.03 -1.91
N ASP A 144 -19.37 2.15 -1.21
CA ASP A 144 -19.45 2.27 0.26
C ASP A 144 -18.46 1.34 1.00
N GLY A 145 -17.37 0.95 0.34
CA GLY A 145 -16.34 0.12 0.93
C GLY A 145 -15.42 0.89 1.89
N GLN A 146 -14.94 0.25 2.93
CA GLN A 146 -14.04 0.85 3.92
C GLN A 146 -12.77 0.02 4.07
N MET A 147 -11.62 0.64 3.95
CA MET A 147 -10.32 0.04 4.24
C MET A 147 -9.63 0.79 5.37
N GLY A 148 -9.35 0.08 6.46
CA GLY A 148 -8.52 0.58 7.56
C GLY A 148 -7.09 0.87 7.12
N ALA A 149 -6.37 1.65 7.92
CA ALA A 149 -5.00 2.04 7.60
C ALA A 149 -4.10 0.82 7.31
N PHE A 150 -3.23 0.96 6.33
CA PHE A 150 -2.26 -0.06 5.89
C PHE A 150 -2.86 -1.39 5.40
N ALA A 151 -4.17 -1.48 5.19
CA ALA A 151 -4.76 -2.67 4.59
C ALA A 151 -4.34 -2.81 3.10
N SER A 152 -4.42 -4.03 2.57
CA SER A 152 -4.09 -4.27 1.16
C SER A 152 -5.07 -5.20 0.46
N LEU A 153 -5.33 -4.90 -0.81
CA LEU A 153 -5.92 -5.79 -1.79
C LEU A 153 -4.83 -6.27 -2.76
N ALA A 154 -4.56 -7.56 -2.79
CA ALA A 154 -3.63 -8.15 -3.75
C ALA A 154 -4.18 -8.12 -5.18
N PRO A 155 -3.36 -8.39 -6.21
CA PRO A 155 -3.80 -8.40 -7.60
C PRO A 155 -5.07 -9.24 -7.83
N GLY A 156 -6.07 -8.62 -8.46
CA GLY A 156 -7.34 -9.26 -8.79
C GLY A 156 -8.26 -9.55 -7.61
N ALA A 157 -7.93 -9.16 -6.38
CA ALA A 157 -8.84 -9.26 -5.23
C ALA A 157 -10.05 -8.33 -5.45
N THR A 158 -11.26 -8.81 -5.11
CA THR A 158 -12.50 -8.06 -5.36
C THR A 158 -13.40 -8.08 -4.14
N THR A 159 -14.10 -6.98 -3.91
CA THR A 159 -15.15 -6.91 -2.89
C THR A 159 -16.49 -6.53 -3.52
N GLY A 160 -17.58 -6.99 -2.92
CA GLY A 160 -18.89 -6.39 -3.13
C GLY A 160 -19.05 -5.08 -2.36
N GLY A 161 -20.21 -4.45 -2.49
CA GLY A 161 -20.50 -3.19 -1.81
C GLY A 161 -20.62 -3.31 -0.28
N ASN A 162 -20.37 -2.20 0.43
CA ASN A 162 -20.44 -2.10 1.89
C ASN A 162 -19.55 -3.10 2.64
N VAL A 163 -18.38 -3.45 2.09
CA VAL A 163 -17.39 -4.30 2.76
C VAL A 163 -16.49 -3.42 3.63
N SER A 164 -16.20 -3.90 4.85
CA SER A 164 -15.25 -3.28 5.76
C SER A 164 -14.01 -4.16 5.94
N ILE A 165 -12.82 -3.62 5.75
CA ILE A 165 -11.54 -4.30 5.93
C ILE A 165 -10.75 -3.56 7.00
N GLY A 166 -10.44 -4.23 8.10
CA GLY A 166 -9.70 -3.67 9.23
C GLY A 166 -8.26 -3.31 8.90
N ALA A 167 -7.63 -2.54 9.80
CA ALA A 167 -6.27 -2.07 9.62
C ALA A 167 -5.27 -3.22 9.43
N ARG A 168 -4.27 -3.03 8.58
CA ARG A 168 -3.20 -3.98 8.25
C ARG A 168 -3.67 -5.34 7.72
N SER A 169 -4.97 -5.51 7.47
CA SER A 169 -5.47 -6.77 6.89
C SER A 169 -5.10 -6.91 5.43
N ALA A 170 -4.79 -8.13 5.02
CA ALA A 170 -4.34 -8.47 3.69
C ALA A 170 -5.34 -9.39 2.98
N ILE A 171 -5.87 -8.92 1.86
CA ILE A 171 -6.75 -9.70 1.00
C ILE A 171 -5.93 -10.27 -0.15
N GLY A 172 -5.78 -11.58 -0.17
CA GLY A 172 -4.90 -12.32 -1.07
C GLY A 172 -5.30 -12.27 -2.54
N LEU A 173 -4.40 -12.72 -3.40
CA LEU A 173 -4.57 -12.76 -4.87
C LEU A 173 -5.91 -13.39 -5.26
N ALA A 174 -6.68 -12.69 -6.09
CA ALA A 174 -7.96 -13.15 -6.63
C ALA A 174 -8.99 -13.63 -5.57
N ALA A 175 -8.86 -13.22 -4.32
CA ALA A 175 -9.89 -13.46 -3.32
C ALA A 175 -11.14 -12.61 -3.61
N ALA A 176 -12.31 -13.18 -3.34
CA ALA A 176 -13.60 -12.52 -3.53
C ALA A 176 -14.34 -12.41 -2.19
N ILE A 177 -14.78 -11.20 -1.84
CA ILE A 177 -15.50 -10.92 -0.60
C ILE A 177 -16.93 -10.50 -0.94
N GLN A 178 -17.90 -11.21 -0.37
CA GLN A 178 -19.32 -10.91 -0.54
C GLN A 178 -19.64 -9.52 0.05
N HIS A 179 -20.65 -8.86 -0.52
CA HIS A 179 -21.13 -7.57 0.00
C HIS A 179 -21.54 -7.64 1.48
N ARG A 180 -21.35 -6.52 2.20
CA ARG A 180 -21.66 -6.34 3.64
C ARG A 180 -20.88 -7.24 4.60
N VAL A 181 -19.77 -7.81 4.16
CA VAL A 181 -18.87 -8.59 5.02
C VAL A 181 -17.89 -7.65 5.70
N SER A 182 -17.60 -7.93 6.99
CA SER A 182 -16.59 -7.24 7.80
C SER A 182 -15.40 -8.16 8.05
N ILE A 183 -14.21 -7.69 7.71
CA ILE A 183 -12.93 -8.34 8.01
C ILE A 183 -12.24 -7.52 9.09
N GLY A 184 -11.89 -8.15 10.19
CA GLY A 184 -11.16 -7.51 11.30
C GLY A 184 -9.76 -7.04 10.92
N SER A 185 -9.06 -6.41 11.86
CA SER A 185 -7.69 -5.93 11.68
C SER A 185 -6.68 -7.09 11.72
N ASP A 186 -5.50 -6.91 11.12
CA ASP A 186 -4.40 -7.88 11.14
C ASP A 186 -4.80 -9.27 10.63
N THR A 187 -5.84 -9.36 9.80
CA THR A 187 -6.39 -10.61 9.27
C THR A 187 -5.90 -10.84 7.85
N VAL A 188 -5.59 -12.10 7.54
CA VAL A 188 -5.14 -12.53 6.22
C VAL A 188 -6.20 -13.40 5.57
N ILE A 189 -6.75 -12.94 4.46
CA ILE A 189 -7.59 -13.73 3.55
C ILE A 189 -6.66 -14.28 2.46
N GLY A 190 -6.54 -15.60 2.39
CA GLY A 190 -5.66 -16.26 1.45
C GLY A 190 -6.10 -16.13 -0.01
N MET A 191 -5.16 -16.40 -0.92
CA MET A 191 -5.41 -16.32 -2.36
C MET A 191 -6.57 -17.23 -2.80
N GLY A 192 -7.39 -16.75 -3.74
CA GLY A 192 -8.51 -17.49 -4.30
C GLY A 192 -9.65 -17.79 -3.32
N SER A 193 -9.66 -17.19 -2.14
CA SER A 193 -10.71 -17.43 -1.14
C SER A 193 -12.03 -16.81 -1.54
N LEU A 194 -13.13 -17.51 -1.23
CA LEU A 194 -14.50 -17.01 -1.33
C LEU A 194 -15.05 -16.71 0.07
N VAL A 195 -15.11 -15.43 0.44
CA VAL A 195 -15.49 -14.97 1.78
C VAL A 195 -16.96 -14.59 1.80
N LEU A 196 -17.75 -15.34 2.55
CA LEU A 196 -19.22 -15.20 2.62
C LEU A 196 -19.74 -14.72 3.98
N SER A 197 -18.85 -14.54 4.97
CA SER A 197 -19.20 -14.12 6.34
C SER A 197 -18.09 -13.29 6.95
N ASP A 198 -18.38 -12.63 8.06
CA ASP A 198 -17.45 -11.82 8.82
C ASP A 198 -16.32 -12.65 9.44
N TRP A 199 -15.17 -12.01 9.60
CA TRP A 199 -13.98 -12.59 10.24
C TRP A 199 -13.41 -11.63 11.29
N PRO A 200 -13.03 -12.14 12.47
CA PRO A 200 -12.47 -11.30 13.53
C PRO A 200 -11.03 -10.86 13.22
N ASP A 201 -10.45 -10.10 14.16
CA ASP A 201 -9.07 -9.68 14.12
C ASP A 201 -8.10 -10.86 14.25
N GLY A 202 -6.92 -10.74 13.65
CA GLY A 202 -5.77 -11.61 13.91
C GLY A 202 -5.95 -13.06 13.47
N VAL A 203 -6.62 -13.32 12.37
CA VAL A 203 -6.84 -14.67 11.84
C VAL A 203 -6.28 -14.83 10.42
N VAL A 204 -6.01 -16.09 10.07
CA VAL A 204 -5.69 -16.51 8.71
C VAL A 204 -6.83 -17.39 8.21
N VAL A 205 -7.35 -17.06 7.03
CA VAL A 205 -8.56 -17.65 6.45
C VAL A 205 -8.29 -18.05 5.00
N TYR A 206 -8.63 -19.27 4.61
CA TYR A 206 -8.47 -19.78 3.25
C TYR A 206 -9.68 -20.57 2.77
N GLY A 207 -9.82 -20.68 1.45
CA GLY A 207 -10.71 -21.63 0.77
C GLY A 207 -11.96 -21.02 0.12
N ALA A 208 -12.70 -21.86 -0.60
CA ALA A 208 -13.96 -21.51 -1.25
C ALA A 208 -15.02 -22.59 -0.91
N PRO A 209 -15.91 -22.33 0.05
CA PRO A 209 -16.00 -21.13 0.91
C PRO A 209 -14.84 -21.07 1.92
N ALA A 210 -14.50 -19.86 2.32
CA ALA A 210 -13.40 -19.59 3.25
C ALA A 210 -13.62 -20.24 4.63
N ARG A 211 -12.54 -20.70 5.25
CA ARG A 211 -12.52 -21.33 6.59
C ARG A 211 -11.36 -20.79 7.41
N LEU A 212 -11.56 -20.73 8.73
CA LEU A 212 -10.49 -20.40 9.67
C LEU A 212 -9.39 -21.47 9.60
N ILE A 213 -8.16 -21.03 9.43
CA ILE A 213 -6.98 -21.89 9.44
C ILE A 213 -6.27 -21.80 10.79
N ARG A 214 -6.01 -20.57 11.26
CA ARG A 214 -5.33 -20.31 12.53
C ARG A 214 -5.49 -18.85 12.94
N THR A 215 -5.13 -18.54 14.17
CA THR A 215 -4.81 -17.19 14.61
C THR A 215 -3.42 -16.78 14.14
N ARG A 216 -3.13 -15.48 14.14
CA ARG A 216 -1.79 -14.93 13.81
C ARG A 216 -1.41 -13.79 14.75
N LEU A 217 -0.10 -13.55 14.85
CA LEU A 217 0.44 -12.36 15.52
C LEU A 217 0.47 -11.18 14.54
N VAL A 218 0.42 -9.97 15.08
CA VAL A 218 0.36 -8.72 14.28
C VAL A 218 1.59 -8.55 13.39
N ASP A 219 2.77 -8.87 13.91
CA ASP A 219 4.07 -8.75 13.22
C ASP A 219 4.46 -9.98 12.39
N GLU A 220 3.62 -11.00 12.37
CA GLU A 220 3.87 -12.21 11.59
C GLU A 220 3.78 -11.92 10.09
N SER A 221 4.86 -12.19 9.35
CA SER A 221 4.86 -12.04 7.89
C SER A 221 3.87 -12.99 7.22
N TYR A 222 3.24 -12.50 6.15
CA TYR A 222 2.29 -13.26 5.33
C TYR A 222 2.69 -13.28 3.84
N LEU A 223 3.80 -12.66 3.50
CA LEU A 223 4.41 -12.62 2.16
C LEU A 223 5.62 -13.55 2.09
#